data_f3d34201d9a2c3c3dafe2dfef7ac3502
#
_entry.id   f3d34201d9a2c3c3dafe2dfef7ac3502
#
_cell.length_a   1.000
_cell.length_b   1.000
_cell.length_c   1.000
_cell.angle_alpha   90.00
_cell.angle_beta   90.00
_cell.angle_gamma   90.00
#
_symmetry.space_group_name_H-M   'P 1'
#
loop_
_entity.id
_entity.type
_entity.pdbx_description
1 polymer ?
#
loop_
_entity_poly.entity_id
_entity_poly.type
_entity_poly.pdbx_seq_one_letter_code
_entity_poly.pdbx_strand_id
1 'polypeptide(L)'
;MRSFAHTASFTAAIMIAWAAFSVIDAKADDAKPDAMPTAASQCLSCHGTNGNPALKDVPILLGQQPLYLENAIRAYQEGRRTGGQALVMHEIVKDLSDADIKAIATWFGGTQ
;
A
#
# COMPACT_ATOMS: atom_id res chain seq x y z
N MET A 1 69.67 -44.67 17.81
CA MET A 1 68.41 -44.89 17.06
C MET A 1 67.46 -43.74 17.41
N ARG A 2 67.31 -42.83 16.52
CA ARG A 2 66.53 -41.60 16.78
C ARG A 2 65.26 -41.62 15.91
N SER A 3 64.10 -41.68 16.56
CA SER A 3 62.82 -41.69 15.96
C SER A 3 62.39 -40.23 15.73
N PHE A 4 62.13 -39.83 14.47
CA PHE A 4 61.62 -38.53 14.15
C PHE A 4 60.09 -38.63 14.07
N ALA A 5 59.37 -37.96 14.98
CA ALA A 5 57.93 -37.79 14.93
C ALA A 5 57.64 -36.64 14.01
N HIS A 6 56.85 -36.90 12.97
CA HIS A 6 56.31 -35.87 12.07
C HIS A 6 55.00 -35.37 12.64
N THR A 7 54.99 -34.15 13.11
CA THR A 7 53.73 -33.45 13.47
C THR A 7 53.08 -32.91 12.22
N ALA A 8 51.96 -33.50 11.84
CA ALA A 8 51.11 -32.98 10.78
C ALA A 8 50.25 -31.82 11.34
N SER A 9 50.52 -30.63 10.84
CA SER A 9 49.74 -29.43 11.14
C SER A 9 48.48 -29.41 10.28
N PHE A 10 47.31 -29.67 10.87
CA PHE A 10 46.02 -29.51 10.20
C PHE A 10 45.62 -28.05 10.29
N THR A 11 45.77 -27.28 9.20
CA THR A 11 45.16 -25.99 9.04
C THR A 11 43.70 -26.17 8.64
N ALA A 12 42.81 -25.98 9.59
CA ALA A 12 41.37 -25.93 9.31
C ALA A 12 41.03 -24.62 8.58
N ALA A 13 40.73 -24.71 7.28
CA ALA A 13 40.20 -23.60 6.53
C ALA A 13 38.71 -23.42 6.89
N ILE A 14 38.42 -22.34 7.63
CA ILE A 14 37.06 -21.94 7.95
C ILE A 14 36.51 -21.25 6.70
N MET A 15 35.69 -21.98 5.95
CA MET A 15 34.87 -21.40 4.87
C MET A 15 33.70 -20.67 5.50
N ILE A 16 33.80 -19.34 5.58
CA ILE A 16 32.67 -18.50 5.94
C ILE A 16 31.81 -18.39 4.70
N ALA A 17 30.74 -19.19 4.67
CA ALA A 17 29.68 -19.05 3.66
C ALA A 17 28.89 -17.75 3.95
N TRP A 18 29.14 -16.72 3.18
CA TRP A 18 28.29 -15.53 3.15
C TRP A 18 26.99 -15.94 2.48
N ALA A 19 25.96 -16.23 3.26
CA ALA A 19 24.61 -16.33 2.77
C ALA A 19 24.22 -14.93 2.28
N ALA A 20 24.15 -14.78 0.95
CA ALA A 20 23.57 -13.59 0.34
C ALA A 20 22.09 -13.55 0.73
N PHE A 21 21.78 -12.75 1.74
CA PHE A 21 20.41 -12.43 2.10
C PHE A 21 19.87 -11.51 0.99
N SER A 22 19.24 -12.12 -0.01
CA SER A 22 18.52 -11.37 -1.03
C SER A 22 17.35 -10.70 -0.34
N VAL A 23 17.50 -9.41 -0.02
CA VAL A 23 16.38 -8.54 0.36
C VAL A 23 15.52 -8.45 -0.89
N ILE A 24 14.42 -9.18 -0.91
CA ILE A 24 13.37 -8.97 -1.90
C ILE A 24 12.74 -7.63 -1.51
N ASP A 25 13.14 -6.59 -2.23
CA ASP A 25 12.51 -5.29 -2.17
C ASP A 25 11.11 -5.48 -2.74
N ALA A 26 10.14 -5.75 -1.85
CA ALA A 26 8.75 -5.78 -2.21
C ALA A 26 8.32 -4.32 -2.44
N LYS A 27 8.68 -3.80 -3.62
CA LYS A 27 8.09 -2.58 -4.13
C LYS A 27 6.60 -2.86 -4.26
N ALA A 28 5.80 -2.32 -3.33
CA ALA A 28 4.37 -2.34 -3.45
C ALA A 28 4.05 -1.62 -4.78
N ASP A 29 3.56 -2.38 -5.75
CA ASP A 29 3.09 -1.82 -7.00
C ASP A 29 1.86 -0.95 -6.67
N ASP A 30 2.05 0.36 -6.63
CA ASP A 30 0.98 1.36 -6.62
C ASP A 30 0.34 1.48 -8.02
N ALA A 31 0.55 0.49 -8.87
CA ALA A 31 -0.06 0.43 -10.18
C ALA A 31 -1.59 0.34 -10.04
N LYS A 32 -2.29 1.15 -10.82
CA LYS A 32 -3.75 1.10 -10.86
C LYS A 32 -4.21 -0.32 -11.23
N PRO A 33 -5.13 -0.93 -10.46
CA PRO A 33 -5.70 -2.22 -10.78
C PRO A 33 -6.39 -2.20 -12.16
N ASP A 34 -6.33 -3.30 -12.90
CA ASP A 34 -6.97 -3.43 -14.23
C ASP A 34 -8.50 -3.32 -14.15
N ALA A 35 -9.08 -3.64 -13.01
CA ALA A 35 -10.51 -3.59 -12.77
C ALA A 35 -10.85 -2.73 -11.55
N MET A 36 -11.97 -2.01 -11.65
CA MET A 36 -12.49 -1.23 -10.53
C MET A 36 -12.90 -2.17 -9.38
N PRO A 37 -12.44 -1.92 -8.15
CA PRO A 37 -12.91 -2.69 -6.99
C PRO A 37 -14.40 -2.43 -6.75
N THR A 38 -15.13 -3.48 -6.39
CA THR A 38 -16.59 -3.40 -6.15
C THR A 38 -16.92 -2.31 -5.11
N ALA A 39 -16.11 -2.19 -4.06
CA ALA A 39 -16.30 -1.18 -3.03
C ALA A 39 -16.20 0.28 -3.54
N ALA A 40 -15.53 0.51 -4.68
CA ALA A 40 -15.44 1.85 -5.28
C ALA A 40 -16.74 2.30 -5.96
N SER A 41 -17.66 1.39 -6.27
CA SER A 41 -18.88 1.70 -7.00
C SER A 41 -19.75 2.78 -6.33
N GLN A 42 -19.81 2.79 -5.01
CA GLN A 42 -20.56 3.78 -4.23
C GLN A 42 -19.96 5.19 -4.29
N CYS A 43 -18.69 5.32 -4.69
CA CYS A 43 -18.01 6.62 -4.79
C CYS A 43 -18.37 7.35 -6.10
N LEU A 44 -18.77 6.60 -7.14
CA LEU A 44 -18.88 7.11 -8.50
C LEU A 44 -19.98 8.15 -8.68
N SER A 45 -21.08 8.01 -7.93
CA SER A 45 -22.25 8.92 -8.06
C SER A 45 -21.92 10.37 -7.74
N CYS A 46 -20.97 10.60 -6.83
CA CYS A 46 -20.54 11.94 -6.44
C CYS A 46 -19.18 12.31 -7.04
N HIS A 47 -18.20 11.40 -6.96
CA HIS A 47 -16.82 11.67 -7.40
C HIS A 47 -16.57 11.43 -8.89
N GLY A 48 -17.58 11.00 -9.65
CA GLY A 48 -17.44 10.68 -11.07
C GLY A 48 -16.87 9.29 -11.33
N THR A 49 -17.09 8.76 -12.52
CA THR A 49 -16.74 7.38 -12.91
C THR A 49 -15.24 7.10 -12.88
N ASN A 50 -14.41 8.14 -12.95
CA ASN A 50 -12.96 8.07 -12.89
C ASN A 50 -12.37 8.87 -11.73
N GLY A 51 -13.19 9.36 -10.80
CA GLY A 51 -12.73 10.20 -9.69
C GLY A 51 -12.55 11.68 -10.06
N ASN A 52 -13.08 12.13 -11.20
CA ASN A 52 -13.09 13.53 -11.61
C ASN A 52 -14.56 14.02 -11.68
N PRO A 53 -15.07 14.63 -10.59
CA PRO A 53 -16.47 14.99 -10.48
C PRO A 53 -16.85 16.21 -11.35
N ALA A 54 -18.12 16.27 -11.78
CA ALA A 54 -18.68 17.46 -12.39
C ALA A 54 -19.03 18.55 -11.35
N LEU A 55 -19.27 18.18 -10.10
CA LEU A 55 -19.62 19.06 -9.00
C LEU A 55 -18.37 19.72 -8.42
N LYS A 56 -18.39 21.03 -8.27
CA LYS A 56 -17.22 21.81 -7.81
C LYS A 56 -16.92 21.70 -6.32
N ASP A 57 -17.91 21.28 -5.54
CA ASP A 57 -17.81 21.07 -4.09
C ASP A 57 -17.45 19.63 -3.70
N VAL A 58 -17.34 18.73 -4.70
CA VAL A 58 -16.90 17.36 -4.51
C VAL A 58 -15.42 17.22 -4.89
N PRO A 59 -14.57 16.68 -4.00
CA PRO A 59 -13.14 16.60 -4.28
C PRO A 59 -12.80 15.66 -5.44
N ILE A 60 -11.80 16.02 -6.21
CA ILE A 60 -11.17 15.15 -7.21
C ILE A 60 -10.39 14.06 -6.49
N LEU A 61 -10.62 12.81 -6.87
CA LEU A 61 -9.87 11.64 -6.40
C LEU A 61 -8.84 11.16 -7.41
N LEU A 62 -9.10 11.42 -8.69
CA LEU A 62 -8.27 11.00 -9.82
C LEU A 62 -6.84 11.52 -9.67
N GLY A 63 -5.86 10.58 -9.65
CA GLY A 63 -4.44 10.93 -9.59
C GLY A 63 -3.97 11.45 -8.23
N GLN A 64 -4.80 11.39 -7.19
CA GLN A 64 -4.40 11.73 -5.83
C GLN A 64 -3.48 10.62 -5.28
N GLN A 65 -2.58 10.96 -4.36
CA GLN A 65 -1.69 9.99 -3.73
C GLN A 65 -2.50 8.91 -3.00
N PRO A 66 -2.30 7.60 -3.28
CA PRO A 66 -3.07 6.53 -2.66
C PRO A 66 -3.04 6.57 -1.12
N LEU A 67 -1.87 6.76 -0.52
CA LEU A 67 -1.75 6.86 0.93
C LEU A 67 -2.53 8.05 1.50
N TYR A 68 -2.59 9.16 0.78
CA TYR A 68 -3.42 10.30 1.20
C TYR A 68 -4.90 9.94 1.17
N LEU A 69 -5.37 9.22 0.13
CA LEU A 69 -6.76 8.78 0.03
C LEU A 69 -7.11 7.79 1.13
N GLU A 70 -6.25 6.83 1.44
CA GLU A 70 -6.44 5.91 2.58
C GLU A 70 -6.62 6.68 3.89
N ASN A 71 -5.70 7.58 4.20
CA ASN A 71 -5.73 8.38 5.40
C ASN A 71 -6.97 9.28 5.47
N ALA A 72 -7.40 9.82 4.33
CA ALA A 72 -8.61 10.64 4.22
C ALA A 72 -9.87 9.83 4.51
N ILE A 73 -9.99 8.62 3.94
CA ILE A 73 -11.14 7.72 4.19
C ILE A 73 -11.19 7.34 5.67
N ARG A 74 -10.05 6.94 6.27
CA ARG A 74 -9.98 6.63 7.71
C ARG A 74 -10.36 7.82 8.58
N ALA A 75 -9.95 9.02 8.20
CA ALA A 75 -10.30 10.24 8.93
C ALA A 75 -11.82 10.52 8.92
N TYR A 76 -12.52 10.15 7.84
CA TYR A 76 -13.98 10.19 7.81
C TYR A 76 -14.60 9.08 8.66
N GLN A 77 -14.11 7.84 8.59
CA GLN A 77 -14.59 6.74 9.43
C GLN A 77 -14.51 7.06 10.93
N GLU A 78 -13.43 7.70 11.33
CA GLU A 78 -13.15 8.04 12.73
C GLU A 78 -13.79 9.38 13.17
N GLY A 79 -14.54 10.04 12.30
CA GLY A 79 -15.15 11.34 12.59
C GLY A 79 -14.15 12.49 12.81
N ARG A 80 -12.90 12.32 12.40
CA ARG A 80 -11.86 13.36 12.53
C ARG A 80 -11.99 14.47 11.48
N ARG A 81 -12.72 14.22 10.40
CA ARG A 81 -13.10 15.25 9.44
C ARG A 81 -14.52 15.70 9.71
N THR A 82 -14.71 17.02 9.79
CA THR A 82 -16.00 17.67 10.09
C THR A 82 -16.24 18.83 9.11
N GLY A 83 -17.48 19.25 9.02
CA GLY A 83 -17.89 20.35 8.13
C GLY A 83 -18.23 19.91 6.71
N GLY A 84 -18.93 20.75 5.98
CA GLY A 84 -19.39 20.47 4.61
C GLY A 84 -20.11 19.13 4.47
N GLN A 85 -19.67 18.31 3.53
CA GLN A 85 -20.21 16.97 3.27
C GLN A 85 -19.55 15.86 4.10
N ALA A 86 -18.81 16.19 5.16
CA ALA A 86 -18.06 15.20 5.95
C ALA A 86 -18.96 14.12 6.56
N LEU A 87 -20.17 14.47 7.01
CA LEU A 87 -21.11 13.50 7.55
C LEU A 87 -21.60 12.52 6.49
N VAL A 88 -21.84 12.99 5.27
CA VAL A 88 -22.20 12.13 4.13
C VAL A 88 -21.08 11.14 3.85
N MET A 89 -19.82 11.62 3.79
CA MET A 89 -18.66 10.77 3.60
C MET A 89 -18.50 9.74 4.72
N HIS A 90 -18.72 10.15 5.99
CA HIS A 90 -18.68 9.21 7.12
C HIS A 90 -19.68 8.05 6.92
N GLU A 91 -20.94 8.36 6.58
CA GLU A 91 -21.96 7.33 6.37
C GLU A 91 -21.62 6.37 5.22
N ILE A 92 -21.00 6.87 4.16
CA ILE A 92 -20.61 6.05 3.02
C ILE A 92 -19.42 5.12 3.36
N VAL A 93 -18.43 5.60 4.13
CA VAL A 93 -17.18 4.87 4.34
C VAL A 93 -17.10 4.10 5.65
N LYS A 94 -18.05 4.29 6.58
CA LYS A 94 -17.97 3.75 7.96
C LYS A 94 -17.78 2.24 8.04
N ASP A 95 -18.32 1.49 7.09
CA ASP A 95 -18.28 0.03 7.07
C ASP A 95 -17.23 -0.56 6.12
N LEU A 96 -16.41 0.27 5.48
CA LEU A 96 -15.35 -0.20 4.61
C LEU A 96 -14.24 -0.91 5.40
N SER A 97 -13.83 -2.08 4.91
CA SER A 97 -12.66 -2.78 5.45
C SER A 97 -11.35 -2.09 5.05
N ASP A 98 -10.27 -2.43 5.74
CA ASP A 98 -8.93 -1.94 5.38
C ASP A 98 -8.53 -2.33 3.96
N ALA A 99 -8.93 -3.52 3.50
CA ALA A 99 -8.70 -3.98 2.14
C ALA A 99 -9.48 -3.16 1.11
N ASP A 100 -10.75 -2.82 1.40
CA ASP A 100 -11.57 -1.97 0.52
C ASP A 100 -10.98 -0.57 0.43
N ILE A 101 -10.58 0.02 1.55
CA ILE A 101 -9.95 1.35 1.60
C ILE A 101 -8.70 1.40 0.73
N LYS A 102 -7.82 0.40 0.87
CA LYS A 102 -6.61 0.31 0.07
C LYS A 102 -6.93 0.14 -1.42
N ALA A 103 -7.87 -0.73 -1.77
CA ALA A 103 -8.28 -0.96 -3.14
C ALA A 103 -8.88 0.30 -3.79
N ILE A 104 -9.75 1.02 -3.08
CA ILE A 104 -10.34 2.30 -3.52
C ILE A 104 -9.25 3.34 -3.75
N ALA A 105 -8.35 3.50 -2.78
CA ALA A 105 -7.27 4.47 -2.83
C ALA A 105 -6.32 4.21 -4.01
N THR A 106 -5.97 2.94 -4.24
CA THR A 106 -5.13 2.55 -5.36
C THR A 106 -5.85 2.74 -6.70
N TRP A 107 -7.15 2.45 -6.77
CA TRP A 107 -7.93 2.62 -7.99
C TRP A 107 -8.00 4.08 -8.46
N PHE A 108 -8.36 4.99 -7.56
CA PHE A 108 -8.48 6.41 -7.90
C PHE A 108 -7.15 7.13 -7.97
N GLY A 109 -6.21 6.77 -7.11
CA GLY A 109 -4.92 7.45 -6.96
C GLY A 109 -3.78 6.84 -7.77
N GLY A 110 -3.95 5.63 -8.31
CA GLY A 110 -2.92 4.93 -9.08
C GLY A 110 -2.42 5.75 -10.27
N THR A 111 -1.17 5.53 -10.62
CA THR A 111 -0.51 6.24 -11.72
C THR A 111 -1.27 6.09 -13.03
N GLN A 112 -1.49 7.20 -13.66
CA GLN A 112 -2.10 7.35 -14.99
C GLN A 112 -1.04 7.10 -16.05
#